data_019d652f2fc607fa179458f41773ae25
#
_entry.id   019d652f2fc607fa179458f41773ae25
#
_cell.length_a   1.000
_cell.length_b   1.000
_cell.length_c   1.000
_cell.angle_alpha   90.00
_cell.angle_beta   90.00
_cell.angle_gamma   90.00
#
_symmetry.space_group_name_H-M   'P 1'
#
loop_
_entity.id
_entity.type
_entity.pdbx_description
1 polymer ?
#
loop_
_entity_poly.entity_id
_entity_poly.type
_entity_poly.pdbx_seq_one_letter_code
_entity_poly.pdbx_strand_id
1 'polypeptide(L)'
;MKDIDVKKVCDILNEVMECELAGVVRYTHSSMMVSGPHRIPIVGFLKEQANESLLHAQQAGEILTGLDGHPTQNIAKIKETNRHSIKDILEESLEHEMHAGDLYKDLLSLVEDKSIYLEEYARGMIGEEEQHSLELKKMLKDFG
;
A
#
# COMPACT_ATOMS: atom_id res chain seq x y z
N MET A 1 -5.19 -9.09 22.79
CA MET A 1 -5.46 -7.63 22.70
C MET A 1 -5.03 -6.83 23.92
N LYS A 2 -5.02 -7.42 25.07
CA LYS A 2 -4.72 -6.67 26.32
C LYS A 2 -3.31 -6.11 26.40
N ASP A 3 -2.34 -6.77 25.76
CA ASP A 3 -0.92 -6.43 25.90
C ASP A 3 -0.36 -5.59 24.76
N ILE A 4 -1.22 -5.15 23.84
CA ILE A 4 -0.76 -4.28 22.75
C ILE A 4 -0.64 -2.83 23.23
N ASP A 5 0.32 -2.12 22.66
CA ASP A 5 0.43 -0.67 22.84
C ASP A 5 -0.53 -0.01 21.84
N VAL A 6 -1.76 0.27 22.30
CA VAL A 6 -2.85 0.79 21.44
C VAL A 6 -2.42 2.07 20.74
N LYS A 7 -1.74 2.98 21.44
CA LYS A 7 -1.31 4.24 20.82
C LYS A 7 -0.35 4.00 19.66
N LYS A 8 0.66 3.16 19.87
CA LYS A 8 1.63 2.86 18.81
C LYS A 8 0.98 2.13 17.64
N VAL A 9 0.08 1.19 17.93
CA VAL A 9 -0.66 0.46 16.89
C VAL A 9 -1.51 1.44 16.07
N CYS A 10 -2.21 2.35 16.73
CA CYS A 10 -3.01 3.36 16.04
C CYS A 10 -2.14 4.30 15.20
N ASP A 11 -0.97 4.69 15.70
CA ASP A 11 -0.03 5.53 14.94
C ASP A 11 0.41 4.84 13.64
N ILE A 12 0.77 3.55 13.71
CA ILE A 12 1.16 2.78 12.53
C ILE A 12 -0.02 2.58 11.58
N LEU A 13 -1.21 2.29 12.09
CA LEU A 13 -2.40 2.14 11.23
C LEU A 13 -2.72 3.45 10.50
N ASN A 14 -2.51 4.60 11.14
CA ASN A 14 -2.65 5.88 10.45
C ASN A 14 -1.61 6.05 9.36
N GLU A 15 -0.36 5.65 9.60
CA GLU A 15 0.67 5.68 8.56
C GLU A 15 0.32 4.75 7.39
N VAL A 16 -0.21 3.57 7.69
CA VAL A 16 -0.70 2.64 6.66
C VAL A 16 -1.80 3.30 5.83
N MET A 17 -2.79 3.93 6.48
CA MET A 17 -3.87 4.64 5.78
C MET A 17 -3.31 5.72 4.86
N GLU A 18 -2.40 6.53 5.37
CA GLU A 18 -1.79 7.62 4.57
C GLU A 18 -1.04 7.08 3.37
N CYS A 19 -0.30 5.99 3.55
CA CYS A 19 0.43 5.33 2.47
C CYS A 19 -0.52 4.75 1.43
N GLU A 20 -1.56 4.04 1.87
CA GLU A 20 -2.53 3.42 0.96
C GLU A 20 -3.35 4.47 0.21
N LEU A 21 -3.75 5.55 0.86
CA LEU A 21 -4.46 6.64 0.18
C LEU A 21 -3.55 7.35 -0.83
N ALA A 22 -2.27 7.52 -0.51
CA ALA A 22 -1.29 7.99 -1.50
C ALA A 22 -1.20 7.02 -2.68
N GLY A 23 -1.32 5.71 -2.41
CA GLY A 23 -1.37 4.69 -3.46
C GLY A 23 -2.54 4.90 -4.40
N VAL A 24 -3.73 5.21 -3.87
CA VAL A 24 -4.90 5.53 -4.70
C VAL A 24 -4.58 6.67 -5.66
N VAL A 25 -4.01 7.76 -5.15
CA VAL A 25 -3.66 8.92 -5.96
C VAL A 25 -2.59 8.58 -7.00
N ARG A 26 -1.51 7.90 -6.57
CA ARG A 26 -0.40 7.52 -7.45
C ARG A 26 -0.85 6.64 -8.61
N TYR A 27 -1.58 5.57 -8.32
CA TYR A 27 -2.03 4.62 -9.34
C TYR A 27 -3.06 5.24 -10.27
N THR A 28 -3.97 6.07 -9.74
CA THR A 28 -4.95 6.79 -10.55
C THR A 28 -4.24 7.74 -11.50
N HIS A 29 -3.29 8.54 -10.99
CA HIS A 29 -2.49 9.45 -11.80
C HIS A 29 -1.74 8.71 -12.91
N SER A 30 -1.03 7.64 -12.54
CA SER A 30 -0.25 6.86 -13.49
C SER A 30 -1.12 6.21 -14.56
N SER A 31 -2.34 5.77 -14.19
CA SER A 31 -3.26 5.18 -15.16
C SER A 31 -3.67 6.16 -16.26
N MET A 32 -3.72 7.45 -15.94
CA MET A 32 -4.04 8.49 -16.91
C MET A 32 -2.84 8.84 -17.81
N MET A 33 -1.63 8.67 -17.30
CA MET A 33 -0.41 9.10 -18.00
C MET A 33 0.16 8.03 -18.95
N VAL A 34 -0.19 6.77 -18.78
CA VAL A 34 0.32 5.70 -19.65
C VAL A 34 -0.10 5.93 -21.09
N SER A 35 0.86 5.85 -22.02
CA SER A 35 0.60 5.96 -23.45
C SER A 35 1.36 4.87 -24.21
N GLY A 36 1.04 4.72 -25.50
CA GLY A 36 1.75 3.77 -26.37
C GLY A 36 1.05 2.41 -26.48
N PRO A 37 1.69 1.47 -27.17
CA PRO A 37 1.04 0.20 -27.55
C PRO A 37 0.70 -0.73 -26.38
N HIS A 38 1.34 -0.55 -25.24
CA HIS A 38 1.09 -1.39 -24.06
C HIS A 38 0.09 -0.76 -23.07
N ARG A 39 -0.53 0.36 -23.45
CA ARG A 39 -1.39 1.13 -22.55
C ARG A 39 -2.56 0.32 -21.98
N ILE A 40 -3.30 -0.41 -22.83
CA ILE A 40 -4.54 -1.04 -22.40
C ILE A 40 -4.35 -1.99 -21.21
N PRO A 41 -3.44 -3.00 -21.26
CA PRO A 41 -3.26 -3.88 -20.11
C PRO A 41 -2.65 -3.17 -18.89
N ILE A 42 -1.76 -2.20 -19.10
CA ILE A 42 -1.13 -1.48 -17.98
C ILE A 42 -2.14 -0.59 -17.27
N VAL A 43 -3.00 0.11 -17.99
CA VAL A 43 -4.06 0.93 -17.38
C VAL A 43 -4.99 0.08 -16.53
N GLY A 44 -5.40 -1.09 -17.02
CA GLY A 44 -6.23 -2.02 -16.26
C GLY A 44 -5.56 -2.44 -14.94
N PHE A 45 -4.29 -2.81 -15.03
CA PHE A 45 -3.49 -3.16 -13.86
C PHE A 45 -3.44 -2.02 -12.84
N LEU A 46 -3.13 -0.79 -13.29
CA LEU A 46 -3.00 0.37 -12.40
C LEU A 46 -4.33 0.73 -11.73
N LYS A 47 -5.44 0.63 -12.46
CA LYS A 47 -6.77 0.88 -11.89
C LYS A 47 -7.13 -0.15 -10.81
N GLU A 48 -6.78 -1.42 -11.03
CA GLU A 48 -6.97 -2.46 -10.02
C GLU A 48 -6.15 -2.17 -8.76
N GLN A 49 -4.91 -1.71 -8.93
CA GLN A 49 -4.05 -1.35 -7.81
C GLN A 49 -4.63 -0.17 -7.03
N ALA A 50 -5.19 0.82 -7.71
CA ALA A 50 -5.85 1.95 -7.05
C ALA A 50 -7.03 1.47 -6.20
N ASN A 51 -7.85 0.57 -6.73
CA ASN A 51 -9.00 0.01 -6.01
C ASN A 51 -8.56 -0.81 -4.79
N GLU A 52 -7.51 -1.62 -4.92
CA GLU A 52 -6.96 -2.38 -3.80
C GLU A 52 -6.40 -1.46 -2.71
N SER A 53 -5.67 -0.41 -3.10
CA SER A 53 -5.14 0.54 -2.13
C SER A 53 -6.25 1.21 -1.32
N LEU A 54 -7.37 1.56 -1.97
CA LEU A 54 -8.52 2.13 -1.26
C LEU A 54 -9.12 1.12 -0.27
N LEU A 55 -9.28 -0.13 -0.68
CA LEU A 55 -9.77 -1.19 0.18
C LEU A 55 -8.84 -1.38 1.40
N HIS A 56 -7.53 -1.39 1.17
CA HIS A 56 -6.54 -1.53 2.24
C HIS A 56 -6.61 -0.36 3.22
N ALA A 57 -6.80 0.87 2.73
CA ALA A 57 -6.96 2.04 3.58
C ALA A 57 -8.20 1.90 4.46
N GLN A 58 -9.32 1.44 3.88
CA GLN A 58 -10.57 1.24 4.61
C GLN A 58 -10.41 0.16 5.69
N GLN A 59 -9.74 -0.94 5.38
CA GLN A 59 -9.50 -2.02 6.35
C GLN A 59 -8.67 -1.52 7.54
N ALA A 60 -7.60 -0.78 7.27
CA ALA A 60 -6.78 -0.19 8.34
C ALA A 60 -7.60 0.77 9.19
N GLY A 61 -8.41 1.60 8.55
CA GLY A 61 -9.26 2.57 9.24
C GLY A 61 -10.32 1.91 10.13
N GLU A 62 -10.91 0.82 9.67
CA GLU A 62 -11.89 0.08 10.49
C GLU A 62 -11.25 -0.53 11.73
N ILE A 63 -10.04 -1.06 11.60
CA ILE A 63 -9.31 -1.58 12.77
C ILE A 63 -8.97 -0.43 13.72
N LEU A 64 -8.44 0.65 13.18
CA LEU A 64 -8.05 1.83 13.94
C LEU A 64 -9.21 2.37 14.79
N THR A 65 -10.37 2.55 14.17
CA THR A 65 -11.56 3.05 14.89
C THR A 65 -12.10 2.02 15.88
N GLY A 66 -11.95 0.74 15.57
CA GLY A 66 -12.29 -0.33 16.52
C GLY A 66 -11.41 -0.31 17.77
N LEU A 67 -10.21 0.26 17.68
CA LEU A 67 -9.30 0.47 18.81
C LEU A 67 -9.48 1.85 19.45
N ASP A 68 -10.56 2.55 19.12
CA ASP A 68 -10.88 3.90 19.59
C ASP A 68 -9.89 4.97 19.12
N GLY A 69 -9.14 4.70 18.06
CA GLY A 69 -8.26 5.68 17.45
C GLY A 69 -9.00 6.60 16.48
N HIS A 70 -8.37 7.71 16.14
CA HIS A 70 -8.92 8.68 15.19
C HIS A 70 -8.22 8.55 13.83
N PRO A 71 -8.95 8.23 12.75
CA PRO A 71 -8.31 8.08 11.44
C PRO A 71 -7.91 9.44 10.87
N THR A 72 -6.70 9.50 10.33
CA THR A 72 -6.16 10.70 9.70
C THR A 72 -6.91 11.02 8.39
N GLN A 73 -6.97 12.32 8.04
CA GLN A 73 -7.45 12.77 6.73
C GLN A 73 -6.29 13.13 5.79
N ASN A 74 -5.05 12.97 6.26
CA ASN A 74 -3.87 13.25 5.46
C ASN A 74 -3.55 12.07 4.55
N ILE A 75 -2.83 12.35 3.46
CA ILE A 75 -2.21 11.29 2.64
C ILE A 75 -0.69 11.45 2.78
N ALA A 76 0.04 10.36 2.58
CA ALA A 76 1.48 10.40 2.58
C ALA A 76 1.98 11.27 1.43
N LYS A 77 3.09 11.97 1.64
CA LYS A 77 3.66 12.85 0.62
C LYS A 77 4.03 12.06 -0.62
N ILE A 78 3.56 12.53 -1.78
CA ILE A 78 3.90 11.94 -3.07
C ILE A 78 4.94 12.83 -3.74
N LYS A 79 6.07 12.21 -4.14
CA LYS A 79 7.07 12.89 -4.94
C LYS A 79 6.66 12.82 -6.40
N GLU A 80 6.33 13.96 -7.00
CA GLU A 80 6.00 14.02 -8.42
C GLU A 80 7.28 14.06 -9.23
N THR A 81 7.59 12.96 -9.92
CA THR A 81 8.83 12.82 -10.69
C THR A 81 8.68 13.27 -12.13
N ASN A 82 7.44 13.38 -12.60
CA ASN A 82 7.11 13.66 -14.01
C ASN A 82 7.71 12.64 -14.97
N ARG A 83 7.90 11.42 -14.50
CA ARG A 83 8.37 10.29 -15.31
C ARG A 83 7.17 9.41 -15.62
N HIS A 84 6.85 9.26 -16.90
CA HIS A 84 5.62 8.60 -17.32
C HIS A 84 5.83 7.41 -18.25
N SER A 85 7.07 6.96 -18.45
CA SER A 85 7.31 5.71 -19.17
C SER A 85 6.77 4.55 -18.34
N ILE A 86 6.34 3.48 -18.99
CA ILE A 86 5.82 2.30 -18.29
C ILE A 86 6.87 1.77 -17.32
N LYS A 87 8.14 1.72 -17.75
CA LYS A 87 9.24 1.28 -16.87
C LYS A 87 9.31 2.12 -15.60
N ASP A 88 9.31 3.44 -15.72
CA ASP A 88 9.39 4.34 -14.56
C ASP A 88 8.17 4.18 -13.66
N ILE A 89 6.98 4.09 -14.23
CA ILE A 89 5.74 3.87 -13.48
C ILE A 89 5.82 2.56 -12.68
N LEU A 90 6.28 1.48 -13.30
CA LEU A 90 6.40 0.18 -12.63
C LEU A 90 7.47 0.20 -11.55
N GLU A 91 8.60 0.88 -11.77
CA GLU A 91 9.67 1.02 -10.77
C GLU A 91 9.17 1.82 -9.56
N GLU A 92 8.49 2.92 -9.78
CA GLU A 92 7.91 3.75 -8.71
C GLU A 92 6.82 2.98 -7.96
N SER A 93 6.04 2.18 -8.67
CA SER A 93 5.03 1.30 -8.06
C SER A 93 5.69 0.27 -7.14
N LEU A 94 6.79 -0.33 -7.58
CA LEU A 94 7.53 -1.30 -6.77
C LEU A 94 8.05 -0.65 -5.48
N GLU A 95 8.63 0.54 -5.57
CA GLU A 95 9.09 1.28 -4.39
C GLU A 95 7.94 1.55 -3.42
N HIS A 96 6.79 1.93 -3.94
CA HIS A 96 5.60 2.19 -3.13
C HIS A 96 5.13 0.93 -2.40
N GLU A 97 5.04 -0.20 -3.11
CA GLU A 97 4.62 -1.47 -2.51
C GLU A 97 5.60 -1.95 -1.44
N MET A 98 6.90 -1.78 -1.66
CA MET A 98 7.92 -2.14 -0.67
C MET A 98 7.81 -1.27 0.58
N HIS A 99 7.53 0.02 0.42
CA HIS A 99 7.34 0.92 1.55
C HIS A 99 6.09 0.53 2.34
N ALA A 100 4.99 0.23 1.66
CA ALA A 100 3.78 -0.24 2.33
C ALA A 100 4.06 -1.53 3.10
N GLY A 101 4.81 -2.46 2.51
CA GLY A 101 5.21 -3.70 3.17
C GLY A 101 5.99 -3.46 4.45
N ASP A 102 6.88 -2.46 4.45
CA ASP A 102 7.65 -2.10 5.65
C ASP A 102 6.75 -1.59 6.78
N LEU A 103 5.72 -0.80 6.45
CA LEU A 103 4.76 -0.33 7.44
C LEU A 103 3.97 -1.48 8.07
N TYR A 104 3.55 -2.46 7.27
CA TYR A 104 2.88 -3.64 7.79
C TYR A 104 3.80 -4.50 8.65
N LYS A 105 5.10 -4.55 8.33
CA LYS A 105 6.09 -5.24 9.17
C LYS A 105 6.27 -4.52 10.51
N ASP A 106 6.25 -3.19 10.51
CA ASP A 106 6.30 -2.42 11.75
C ASP A 106 5.06 -2.72 12.61
N LEU A 107 3.89 -2.82 11.98
CA LEU A 107 2.67 -3.22 12.69
C LEU A 107 2.82 -4.63 13.27
N LEU A 108 3.32 -5.58 12.49
CA LEU A 108 3.52 -6.94 12.96
C LEU A 108 4.38 -6.99 14.21
N SER A 109 5.46 -6.22 14.24
CA SER A 109 6.37 -6.20 15.41
C SER A 109 5.67 -5.70 16.68
N LEU A 110 4.63 -4.90 16.54
CA LEU A 110 3.86 -4.38 17.70
C LEU A 110 2.79 -5.34 18.19
N VAL A 111 2.32 -6.24 17.36
CA VAL A 111 1.15 -7.09 17.68
C VAL A 111 1.47 -8.59 17.74
N GLU A 112 2.65 -8.98 17.30
CA GLU A 112 3.09 -10.38 17.28
C GLU A 112 3.05 -10.98 18.67
N ASP A 113 2.43 -12.16 18.80
CA ASP A 113 2.24 -12.88 20.05
C ASP A 113 1.34 -12.14 21.07
N LYS A 114 0.69 -11.06 20.66
CA LYS A 114 -0.17 -10.25 21.55
C LYS A 114 -1.63 -10.23 21.11
N SER A 115 -1.88 -10.19 19.80
CA SER A 115 -3.23 -10.22 19.24
C SER A 115 -3.23 -11.08 18.01
N ILE A 116 -3.93 -12.20 18.07
CA ILE A 116 -4.03 -13.13 16.93
C ILE A 116 -4.65 -12.41 15.72
N TYR A 117 -5.73 -11.67 15.95
CA TYR A 117 -6.42 -10.97 14.87
C TYR A 117 -5.50 -9.97 14.16
N LEU A 118 -4.83 -9.11 14.93
CA LEU A 118 -3.94 -8.08 14.36
C LEU A 118 -2.69 -8.69 13.75
N GLU A 119 -2.16 -9.74 14.35
CA GLU A 119 -1.02 -10.48 13.79
C GLU A 119 -1.38 -11.08 12.44
N GLU A 120 -2.52 -11.78 12.34
CA GLU A 120 -2.97 -12.38 11.08
C GLU A 120 -3.24 -11.32 10.02
N TYR A 121 -3.84 -10.19 10.41
CA TYR A 121 -4.04 -9.07 9.51
C TYR A 121 -2.70 -8.58 8.95
N ALA A 122 -1.75 -8.29 9.83
CA ALA A 122 -0.44 -7.78 9.42
C ALA A 122 0.30 -8.78 8.52
N ARG A 123 0.31 -10.07 8.88
CA ARG A 123 0.94 -11.11 8.08
C ARG A 123 0.32 -11.25 6.70
N GLY A 124 -1.02 -11.22 6.63
CA GLY A 124 -1.73 -11.27 5.36
C GLY A 124 -1.38 -10.11 4.46
N MET A 125 -1.29 -8.90 5.00
CA MET A 125 -0.95 -7.71 4.23
C MET A 125 0.51 -7.74 3.76
N ILE A 126 1.43 -8.21 4.59
CA ILE A 126 2.83 -8.41 4.19
C ILE A 126 2.88 -9.38 3.00
N GLY A 127 2.15 -10.49 3.08
CA GLY A 127 2.09 -11.46 2.00
C GLY A 127 1.58 -10.86 0.70
N GLU A 128 0.52 -10.05 0.76
CA GLU A 128 -0.02 -9.38 -0.42
C GLU A 128 1.00 -8.40 -1.04
N GLU A 129 1.70 -7.61 -0.21
CA GLU A 129 2.69 -6.66 -0.71
C GLU A 129 3.90 -7.38 -1.32
N GLU A 130 4.33 -8.49 -0.74
CA GLU A 130 5.40 -9.29 -1.31
C GLU A 130 4.99 -9.90 -2.65
N GLN A 131 3.74 -10.38 -2.76
CA GLN A 131 3.19 -10.91 -4.01
C GLN A 131 3.13 -9.83 -5.08
N HIS A 132 2.67 -8.62 -4.75
CA HIS A 132 2.65 -7.49 -5.67
C HIS A 132 4.06 -7.14 -6.15
N SER A 133 5.03 -7.15 -5.25
CA SER A 133 6.43 -6.87 -5.60
C SER A 133 6.99 -7.89 -6.59
N LEU A 134 6.68 -9.17 -6.38
CA LEU A 134 7.09 -10.23 -7.30
C LEU A 134 6.46 -10.04 -8.69
N GLU A 135 5.20 -9.68 -8.73
CA GLU A 135 4.49 -9.43 -9.99
C GLU A 135 5.08 -8.23 -10.74
N LEU A 136 5.31 -7.13 -10.03
CA LEU A 136 5.93 -5.95 -10.63
C LEU A 136 7.32 -6.24 -11.18
N LYS A 137 8.12 -7.06 -10.48
CA LYS A 137 9.44 -7.47 -10.96
C LYS A 137 9.34 -8.26 -12.26
N LYS A 138 8.32 -9.14 -12.38
CA LYS A 138 8.09 -9.86 -13.63
C LYS A 138 7.71 -8.91 -14.76
N MET A 139 6.84 -7.95 -14.49
CA MET A 139 6.42 -6.96 -15.49
C MET A 139 7.61 -6.12 -15.95
N LEU A 140 8.52 -5.77 -15.04
CA LEU A 140 9.69 -4.96 -15.34
C LEU A 140 10.70 -5.66 -16.25
N LYS A 141 10.71 -7.00 -16.32
CA LYS A 141 11.67 -7.73 -17.16
C LYS A 141 11.58 -7.37 -18.63
N ASP A 142 10.39 -7.02 -19.11
CA ASP A 142 10.19 -6.68 -20.52
C ASP A 142 10.57 -5.23 -20.84
N PHE A 143 10.82 -4.41 -19.83
CA PHE A 143 11.14 -2.99 -19.99
C PHE A 143 12.57 -2.65 -19.57
N GLY A 144 13.27 -3.63 -19.10
CA GLY A 144 14.63 -3.46 -18.58
C GLY A 144 15.68 -3.42 -19.61
#